data_f0419d09eef0d4c4679548b557405ccb
#
_entry.id   f0419d09eef0d4c4679548b557405ccb
#
_cell.length_a   1.000
_cell.length_b   1.000
_cell.length_c   1.000
_cell.angle_alpha   90.00
_cell.angle_beta   90.00
_cell.angle_gamma   90.00
#
_symmetry.space_group_name_H-M   'P 1'
#
loop_
_entity.id
_entity.type
_entity.pdbx_description
1 polymer ?
#
loop_
_entity_poly.entity_id
_entity_poly.type
_entity_poly.pdbx_seq_one_letter_code
_entity_poly.pdbx_strand_id
1 'polypeptide(L)'
;MEILAFGVTADEKPLLEHAFAGQHEIRCLDVFLDEDTAPIAAGYEIVSSSVNADLNGRVLRVLAAGGTKLIAQRSTGFNNIDLDEARRLGMTISRVSAYSPHSVAEFAWALAMAVNRRIVRASIRTRDFDFRLNGLMGRDFHGRTVGVLGTGKIGEAFTRIAHGFGMRLLGWDVVRNPACLELGMTYVDKDELLASSDLISLHVPLLESTRRLLDAAALRRMRDDAILINSSRGGLIDTEALVDELRAGRFTGVGLDVYEAEAGVFFLDKSLEAVEDDTLARLVTFPNVVVTSHQAYYTTDAVGQIIATTVANVADHLAGRRSENTLVPPEQAPGTGSSPGLRHPATPTGRGGA
;
A
#
# COMPACT_ATOMS: atom_id res chain seq x y z
N MET A 1 -8.46 24.25 16.83
CA MET A 1 -7.93 23.01 17.42
C MET A 1 -6.58 22.73 16.78
N GLU A 2 -5.64 22.20 17.54
CA GLU A 2 -4.30 21.87 17.04
C GLU A 2 -4.20 20.38 16.71
N ILE A 3 -3.62 20.04 15.56
CA ILE A 3 -3.41 18.69 15.05
C ILE A 3 -1.91 18.43 14.99
N LEU A 4 -1.44 17.27 15.44
CA LEU A 4 -0.06 16.86 15.30
C LEU A 4 0.09 15.84 14.19
N ALA A 5 0.95 16.11 13.20
CA ALA A 5 1.23 15.20 12.09
C ALA A 5 2.67 14.70 12.14
N PHE A 6 2.84 13.38 12.18
CA PHE A 6 4.13 12.70 12.16
C PHE A 6 4.46 12.17 10.75
N GLY A 7 5.77 12.01 10.46
CA GLY A 7 6.26 11.47 9.20
C GLY A 7 5.85 12.35 8.01
N VAL A 8 6.00 13.66 8.15
CA VAL A 8 5.65 14.63 7.11
C VAL A 8 6.91 15.03 6.37
N THR A 9 6.95 14.75 5.07
CA THR A 9 8.08 15.16 4.22
C THR A 9 8.08 16.67 3.97
N ALA A 10 9.23 17.19 3.52
CA ALA A 10 9.37 18.62 3.17
C ALA A 10 8.36 19.06 2.08
N ASP A 11 8.05 18.15 1.14
CA ASP A 11 7.11 18.41 0.04
C ASP A 11 5.64 18.34 0.49
N GLU A 12 5.31 17.46 1.47
CA GLU A 12 3.95 17.34 2.02
C GLU A 12 3.58 18.48 2.97
N LYS A 13 4.56 19.01 3.71
CA LYS A 13 4.33 20.03 4.75
C LYS A 13 3.51 21.22 4.26
N PRO A 14 3.90 21.94 3.18
CA PRO A 14 3.15 23.11 2.71
C PRO A 14 1.74 22.73 2.24
N LEU A 15 1.54 21.52 1.71
CA LEU A 15 0.24 21.05 1.25
C LEU A 15 -0.70 20.76 2.44
N LEU A 16 -0.18 20.14 3.50
CA LEU A 16 -0.94 19.90 4.75
C LEU A 16 -1.31 21.21 5.43
N GLU A 17 -0.33 22.13 5.61
CA GLU A 17 -0.57 23.44 6.21
C GLU A 17 -1.64 24.23 5.43
N HIS A 18 -1.58 24.22 4.10
CA HIS A 18 -2.58 24.86 3.26
C HIS A 18 -3.97 24.23 3.39
N ALA A 19 -4.06 22.89 3.41
CA ALA A 19 -5.32 22.17 3.45
C ALA A 19 -6.07 22.34 4.78
N PHE A 20 -5.36 22.52 5.89
CA PHE A 20 -5.97 22.78 7.20
C PHE A 20 -6.13 24.27 7.51
N ALA A 21 -5.55 25.18 6.69
CA ALA A 21 -5.60 26.61 6.93
C ALA A 21 -7.03 27.15 7.09
N GLY A 22 -7.23 28.00 8.10
CA GLY A 22 -8.54 28.61 8.41
C GLY A 22 -9.54 27.69 9.14
N GLN A 23 -9.21 26.41 9.33
CA GLN A 23 -10.04 25.45 10.09
C GLN A 23 -9.33 24.98 11.35
N HIS A 24 -8.09 24.56 11.21
CA HIS A 24 -7.26 23.98 12.29
C HIS A 24 -5.80 24.43 12.13
N GLU A 25 -5.07 24.47 13.24
CA GLU A 25 -3.63 24.54 13.21
C GLU A 25 -3.05 23.13 13.09
N ILE A 26 -2.06 22.94 12.23
CA ILE A 26 -1.37 21.66 12.09
C ILE A 26 0.12 21.85 12.33
N ARG A 27 0.66 21.10 13.27
CA ARG A 27 2.09 21.00 13.52
C ARG A 27 2.63 19.76 12.82
N CYS A 28 3.57 19.96 11.90
CA CYS A 28 4.17 18.90 11.10
C CYS A 28 5.56 18.54 11.65
N LEU A 29 5.78 17.24 11.88
CA LEU A 29 7.06 16.66 12.28
C LEU A 29 7.54 15.70 11.18
N ASP A 30 8.82 15.70 10.90
CA ASP A 30 9.40 14.79 9.91
C ASP A 30 9.90 13.46 10.54
N VAL A 31 9.72 13.29 11.86
CA VAL A 31 9.97 12.04 12.57
C VAL A 31 8.76 11.11 12.51
N PHE A 32 8.99 9.80 12.43
CA PHE A 32 7.91 8.82 12.48
C PHE A 32 7.36 8.66 13.90
N LEU A 33 6.12 8.22 13.98
CA LEU A 33 5.45 7.91 15.23
C LEU A 33 5.78 6.48 15.65
N ASP A 34 6.44 6.36 16.79
CA ASP A 34 6.88 5.11 17.42
C ASP A 34 6.87 5.23 18.96
N GLU A 35 7.45 4.27 19.67
CA GLU A 35 7.49 4.26 21.14
C GLU A 35 8.29 5.47 21.71
N ASP A 36 9.33 5.92 21.02
CA ASP A 36 10.20 7.02 21.47
C ASP A 36 9.55 8.39 21.21
N THR A 37 8.82 8.53 20.11
CA THR A 37 8.23 9.80 19.66
C THR A 37 6.79 10.00 20.13
N ALA A 38 6.08 8.94 20.51
CA ALA A 38 4.68 9.01 20.98
C ALA A 38 4.44 10.01 22.13
N PRO A 39 5.36 10.22 23.11
CA PRO A 39 5.17 11.21 24.16
C PRO A 39 5.05 12.65 23.66
N ILE A 40 5.56 12.97 22.45
CA ILE A 40 5.44 14.31 21.83
C ILE A 40 3.97 14.68 21.57
N ALA A 41 3.11 13.66 21.39
CA ALA A 41 1.69 13.85 21.13
C ALA A 41 0.84 14.19 22.37
N ALA A 42 1.46 14.33 23.56
CA ALA A 42 0.72 14.67 24.77
C ALA A 42 -0.01 16.00 24.62
N GLY A 43 -1.30 16.02 24.88
CA GLY A 43 -2.18 17.19 24.74
C GLY A 43 -2.84 17.35 23.36
N TYR A 44 -2.47 16.55 22.36
CA TYR A 44 -3.10 16.58 21.04
C TYR A 44 -4.24 15.55 20.97
N GLU A 45 -5.49 16.03 20.80
CA GLU A 45 -6.65 15.16 20.61
C GLU A 45 -6.64 14.44 19.24
N ILE A 46 -6.00 15.05 18.25
CA ILE A 46 -5.93 14.52 16.87
C ILE A 46 -4.46 14.37 16.47
N VAL A 47 -4.10 13.14 16.11
CA VAL A 47 -2.79 12.80 15.58
C VAL A 47 -2.96 12.28 14.15
N SER A 48 -2.17 12.80 13.21
CA SER A 48 -2.08 12.26 11.86
C SER A 48 -0.76 11.51 11.70
N SER A 49 -0.81 10.29 11.19
CA SER A 49 0.34 9.40 11.02
C SER A 49 0.54 8.99 9.57
N SER A 50 1.76 8.59 9.23
CA SER A 50 2.11 8.00 7.93
C SER A 50 2.11 6.46 8.00
N VAL A 51 2.29 5.80 6.85
CA VAL A 51 2.36 4.32 6.76
C VAL A 51 3.53 3.72 7.55
N ASN A 52 4.56 4.53 7.81
CA ASN A 52 5.79 4.11 8.51
C ASN A 52 5.72 4.26 10.04
N ALA A 53 4.59 4.74 10.55
CA ALA A 53 4.36 4.77 11.99
C ALA A 53 4.28 3.33 12.54
N ASP A 54 4.81 3.09 13.72
CA ASP A 54 4.57 1.86 14.48
C ASP A 54 3.47 2.13 15.51
N LEU A 55 2.24 1.87 15.12
CA LEU A 55 1.06 2.05 15.98
C LEU A 55 0.70 0.76 16.72
N ASN A 56 1.72 0.12 17.32
CA ASN A 56 1.54 -1.03 18.20
C ASN A 56 0.78 -0.66 19.48
N GLY A 57 0.36 -1.67 20.25
CA GLY A 57 -0.43 -1.45 21.46
C GLY A 57 0.24 -0.59 22.54
N ARG A 58 1.59 -0.50 22.58
CA ARG A 58 2.30 0.37 23.54
C ARG A 58 2.17 1.84 23.13
N VAL A 59 2.43 2.14 21.86
CA VAL A 59 2.28 3.49 21.28
C VAL A 59 0.85 3.97 21.48
N LEU A 60 -0.15 3.14 21.15
CA LEU A 60 -1.56 3.51 21.32
C LEU A 60 -1.92 3.85 22.76
N ARG A 61 -1.39 3.11 23.76
CA ARG A 61 -1.59 3.43 25.18
C ARG A 61 -0.98 4.77 25.57
N VAL A 62 0.22 5.11 25.08
CA VAL A 62 0.85 6.41 25.32
C VAL A 62 0.02 7.53 24.73
N LEU A 63 -0.42 7.39 23.48
CA LEU A 63 -1.27 8.37 22.81
C LEU A 63 -2.60 8.59 23.55
N ALA A 64 -3.29 7.51 23.93
CA ALA A 64 -4.55 7.57 24.67
C ALA A 64 -4.38 8.25 26.03
N ALA A 65 -3.31 7.90 26.78
CA ALA A 65 -2.97 8.55 28.05
C ALA A 65 -2.63 10.04 27.88
N GLY A 66 -2.05 10.42 26.74
CA GLY A 66 -1.78 11.80 26.34
C GLY A 66 -3.00 12.60 25.88
N GLY A 67 -4.18 11.95 25.74
CA GLY A 67 -5.44 12.61 25.36
C GLY A 67 -5.83 12.44 23.88
N THR A 68 -5.08 11.67 23.10
CA THR A 68 -5.41 11.45 21.68
C THR A 68 -6.69 10.61 21.55
N LYS A 69 -7.63 11.10 20.74
CA LYS A 69 -8.93 10.47 20.46
C LYS A 69 -9.03 9.96 19.01
N LEU A 70 -8.38 10.66 18.07
CA LEU A 70 -8.37 10.30 16.66
C LEU A 70 -6.95 10.08 16.18
N ILE A 71 -6.73 8.95 15.48
CA ILE A 71 -5.58 8.77 14.61
C ILE A 71 -6.06 8.83 13.16
N ALA A 72 -5.65 9.85 12.41
CA ALA A 72 -5.92 10.03 10.99
C ALA A 72 -4.71 9.53 10.18
N GLN A 73 -4.76 8.26 9.76
CA GLN A 73 -3.71 7.60 9.00
C GLN A 73 -3.68 8.10 7.55
N ARG A 74 -2.57 8.66 7.10
CA ARG A 74 -2.36 9.15 5.73
C ARG A 74 -1.91 8.04 4.78
N SER A 75 -2.56 6.87 4.86
CA SER A 75 -2.28 5.75 3.95
C SER A 75 -3.50 4.84 3.78
N THR A 76 -3.49 4.03 2.72
CA THR A 76 -4.48 2.97 2.51
C THR A 76 -4.16 1.74 3.35
N GLY A 77 -2.87 1.39 3.46
CA GLY A 77 -2.39 0.31 4.32
C GLY A 77 -2.54 0.67 5.80
N PHE A 78 -2.88 -0.31 6.63
CA PHE A 78 -3.09 -0.16 8.06
C PHE A 78 -2.54 -1.35 8.88
N ASN A 79 -1.67 -2.16 8.28
CA ASN A 79 -1.06 -3.33 8.92
C ASN A 79 -0.13 -2.94 10.09
N ASN A 80 0.26 -1.68 10.16
CA ASN A 80 1.07 -1.06 11.21
C ASN A 80 0.26 -0.63 12.44
N ILE A 81 -1.07 -0.88 12.49
CA ILE A 81 -1.97 -0.41 13.56
C ILE A 81 -2.57 -1.60 14.29
N ASP A 82 -2.43 -1.64 15.61
CA ASP A 82 -3.15 -2.57 16.48
C ASP A 82 -4.61 -2.09 16.67
N LEU A 83 -5.48 -2.51 15.75
CA LEU A 83 -6.89 -2.09 15.77
C LEU A 83 -7.66 -2.61 16.98
N ASP A 84 -7.27 -3.75 17.57
CA ASP A 84 -7.94 -4.31 18.73
C ASP A 84 -7.62 -3.49 19.98
N GLU A 85 -6.36 -3.10 20.15
CA GLU A 85 -5.97 -2.20 21.22
C GLU A 85 -6.59 -0.81 21.05
N ALA A 86 -6.66 -0.28 19.82
CA ALA A 86 -7.35 1.00 19.55
C ALA A 86 -8.83 0.95 20.00
N ARG A 87 -9.54 -0.15 19.68
CA ARG A 87 -10.94 -0.35 20.15
C ARG A 87 -11.02 -0.39 21.67
N ARG A 88 -10.11 -1.13 22.32
CA ARG A 88 -10.07 -1.24 23.79
C ARG A 88 -9.85 0.10 24.48
N LEU A 89 -9.10 1.00 23.84
CA LEU A 89 -8.79 2.35 24.34
C LEU A 89 -9.85 3.40 23.96
N GLY A 90 -10.90 3.02 23.20
CA GLY A 90 -11.93 3.95 22.72
C GLY A 90 -11.42 4.95 21.69
N MET A 91 -10.28 4.68 21.04
CA MET A 91 -9.70 5.56 20.03
C MET A 91 -10.38 5.39 18.68
N THR A 92 -10.61 6.47 17.97
CA THR A 92 -11.04 6.42 16.57
C THR A 92 -9.83 6.27 15.66
N ILE A 93 -9.91 5.34 14.71
CA ILE A 93 -8.92 5.17 13.67
C ILE A 93 -9.58 5.42 12.31
N SER A 94 -9.05 6.35 11.54
CA SER A 94 -9.43 6.56 10.14
C SER A 94 -8.21 6.41 9.23
N ARG A 95 -8.47 6.06 7.97
CA ARG A 95 -7.43 5.90 6.94
C ARG A 95 -7.85 6.60 5.65
N VAL A 96 -7.01 6.54 4.64
CA VAL A 96 -7.36 6.88 3.25
C VAL A 96 -7.74 5.59 2.53
N SER A 97 -9.04 5.36 2.28
CA SER A 97 -9.52 4.12 1.65
C SER A 97 -9.07 3.97 0.21
N ALA A 98 -8.87 5.09 -0.50
CA ALA A 98 -8.39 5.11 -1.87
C ALA A 98 -7.77 6.48 -2.20
N TYR A 99 -6.77 6.47 -3.04
CA TYR A 99 -6.18 7.63 -3.73
C TYR A 99 -5.91 7.23 -5.19
N SER A 100 -5.26 8.08 -5.97
CA SER A 100 -5.02 7.83 -7.39
C SER A 100 -4.46 6.42 -7.68
N PRO A 101 -5.24 5.50 -8.27
CA PRO A 101 -4.73 4.20 -8.66
C PRO A 101 -3.73 4.31 -9.83
N HIS A 102 -3.79 5.41 -10.58
CA HIS A 102 -2.92 5.68 -11.72
C HIS A 102 -1.48 5.88 -11.29
N SER A 103 -1.23 6.61 -10.18
CA SER A 103 0.14 6.84 -9.67
C SER A 103 0.91 5.53 -9.48
N VAL A 104 0.30 4.55 -8.80
CA VAL A 104 0.95 3.25 -8.54
C VAL A 104 1.06 2.42 -9.82
N ALA A 105 0.04 2.44 -10.68
CA ALA A 105 0.05 1.69 -11.94
C ALA A 105 1.10 2.24 -12.91
N GLU A 106 1.22 3.55 -13.06
CA GLU A 106 2.22 4.21 -13.89
C GLU A 106 3.63 3.97 -13.37
N PHE A 107 3.82 4.00 -12.04
CA PHE A 107 5.11 3.68 -11.43
C PHE A 107 5.52 2.20 -11.65
N ALA A 108 4.58 1.26 -11.52
CA ALA A 108 4.84 -0.15 -11.85
C ALA A 108 5.27 -0.32 -13.31
N TRP A 109 4.67 0.44 -14.25
CA TRP A 109 5.10 0.49 -15.64
C TRP A 109 6.46 1.16 -15.82
N ALA A 110 6.75 2.25 -15.07
CA ALA A 110 8.06 2.88 -15.09
C ALA A 110 9.16 1.88 -14.66
N LEU A 111 8.92 1.12 -13.58
CA LEU A 111 9.83 0.03 -13.16
C LEU A 111 9.98 -1.04 -14.25
N ALA A 112 8.86 -1.49 -14.85
CA ALA A 112 8.90 -2.48 -15.93
C ALA A 112 9.76 -2.01 -17.10
N MET A 113 9.60 -0.75 -17.53
CA MET A 113 10.41 -0.15 -18.58
C MET A 113 11.87 0.04 -18.15
N ALA A 114 12.11 0.48 -16.90
CA ALA A 114 13.45 0.70 -16.38
C ALA A 114 14.28 -0.60 -16.36
N VAL A 115 13.71 -1.71 -15.87
CA VAL A 115 14.40 -3.00 -15.83
C VAL A 115 14.53 -3.64 -17.22
N ASN A 116 13.49 -3.57 -18.05
CA ASN A 116 13.51 -4.11 -19.41
C ASN A 116 14.57 -3.43 -20.29
N ARG A 117 14.59 -2.09 -20.27
CA ARG A 117 15.47 -1.29 -21.13
C ARG A 117 16.78 -0.89 -20.45
N ARG A 118 17.07 -1.42 -19.25
CA ARG A 118 18.28 -1.14 -18.46
C ARG A 118 18.55 0.36 -18.25
N ILE A 119 17.50 1.16 -18.11
CA ILE A 119 17.59 2.64 -18.11
C ILE A 119 18.51 3.15 -16.99
N VAL A 120 18.35 2.62 -15.76
CA VAL A 120 19.18 3.01 -14.61
C VAL A 120 20.66 2.73 -14.90
N ARG A 121 20.99 1.50 -15.35
CA ARG A 121 22.36 1.12 -15.68
C ARG A 121 22.93 1.95 -16.83
N ALA A 122 22.17 2.20 -17.88
CA ALA A 122 22.58 3.04 -18.99
C ALA A 122 22.91 4.46 -18.54
N SER A 123 22.05 5.05 -17.69
CA SER A 123 22.25 6.40 -17.15
C SER A 123 23.51 6.49 -16.27
N ILE A 124 23.78 5.49 -15.44
CA ILE A 124 25.01 5.46 -14.60
C ILE A 124 26.24 5.39 -15.50
N ARG A 125 26.27 4.46 -16.48
CA ARG A 125 27.40 4.29 -17.39
C ARG A 125 27.72 5.55 -18.21
N THR A 126 26.72 6.26 -18.69
CA THR A 126 26.94 7.49 -19.46
C THR A 126 27.55 8.61 -18.61
N ARG A 127 27.32 8.64 -17.29
CA ARG A 127 28.00 9.58 -16.39
C ARG A 127 29.51 9.28 -16.27
N ASP A 128 29.88 8.00 -16.44
CA ASP A 128 31.26 7.54 -16.47
C ASP A 128 31.85 7.53 -17.89
N PHE A 129 31.20 8.20 -18.85
CA PHE A 129 31.55 8.27 -20.26
C PHE A 129 31.66 6.90 -20.98
N ASP A 130 31.00 5.84 -20.45
CA ASP A 130 30.86 4.54 -21.13
C ASP A 130 29.58 4.51 -21.98
N PHE A 131 29.72 4.73 -23.29
CA PHE A 131 28.63 4.78 -24.26
C PHE A 131 28.40 3.44 -25.00
N ARG A 132 29.02 2.36 -24.58
CA ARG A 132 28.87 1.04 -25.21
C ARG A 132 27.48 0.47 -24.94
N LEU A 133 26.89 -0.22 -25.93
CA LEU A 133 25.57 -0.84 -25.82
C LEU A 133 25.56 -2.24 -25.19
N ASN A 134 26.75 -2.84 -24.98
CA ASN A 134 26.88 -4.21 -24.43
C ASN A 134 26.14 -4.36 -23.10
N GLY A 135 25.22 -5.33 -23.05
CA GLY A 135 24.42 -5.64 -21.85
C GLY A 135 23.27 -4.67 -21.58
N LEU A 136 22.92 -3.78 -22.54
CA LEU A 136 21.78 -2.86 -22.47
C LEU A 136 20.60 -3.30 -23.34
N MET A 137 20.73 -4.44 -24.05
CA MET A 137 19.67 -4.92 -24.94
C MET A 137 18.41 -5.28 -24.12
N GLY A 138 17.30 -4.66 -24.48
CA GLY A 138 15.96 -4.97 -24.00
C GLY A 138 15.11 -5.64 -25.08
N ARG A 139 13.83 -5.76 -24.82
CA ARG A 139 12.86 -6.32 -25.78
C ARG A 139 11.59 -5.47 -25.84
N ASP A 140 10.83 -5.62 -26.90
CA ASP A 140 9.55 -4.95 -27.04
C ASP A 140 8.49 -5.66 -26.18
N PHE A 141 7.56 -4.89 -25.60
CA PHE A 141 6.40 -5.45 -24.93
C PHE A 141 5.25 -5.76 -25.89
N HIS A 142 5.21 -5.10 -27.05
CA HIS A 142 4.17 -5.34 -28.05
C HIS A 142 4.09 -6.83 -28.44
N GLY A 143 2.87 -7.38 -28.44
CA GLY A 143 2.61 -8.79 -28.75
C GLY A 143 3.00 -9.81 -27.67
N ARG A 144 3.64 -9.37 -26.57
CA ARG A 144 4.00 -10.24 -25.44
C ARG A 144 2.86 -10.39 -24.46
N THR A 145 3.01 -11.29 -23.52
CA THR A 145 2.00 -11.60 -22.49
C THR A 145 2.34 -10.92 -21.19
N VAL A 146 1.35 -10.21 -20.61
CA VAL A 146 1.43 -9.70 -19.24
C VAL A 146 0.48 -10.50 -18.34
N GLY A 147 0.97 -10.90 -17.17
CA GLY A 147 0.22 -11.49 -16.08
C GLY A 147 -0.03 -10.47 -14.97
N VAL A 148 -1.28 -10.18 -14.67
CA VAL A 148 -1.69 -9.25 -13.63
C VAL A 148 -2.29 -10.03 -12.46
N LEU A 149 -1.57 -10.04 -11.33
CA LEU A 149 -2.02 -10.66 -10.08
C LEU A 149 -2.71 -9.60 -9.23
N GLY A 150 -4.05 -9.64 -9.22
CA GLY A 150 -4.91 -8.62 -8.63
C GLY A 150 -5.41 -7.61 -9.66
N THR A 151 -6.72 -7.62 -9.91
CA THR A 151 -7.39 -6.77 -10.91
C THR A 151 -8.32 -5.74 -10.26
N GLY A 152 -8.00 -5.30 -9.04
CA GLY A 152 -8.63 -4.16 -8.39
C GLY A 152 -8.34 -2.83 -9.11
N LYS A 153 -8.62 -1.70 -8.49
CA LYS A 153 -8.46 -0.36 -9.13
C LYS A 153 -7.07 -0.14 -9.73
N ILE A 154 -6.00 -0.52 -9.03
CA ILE A 154 -4.61 -0.35 -9.50
C ILE A 154 -4.31 -1.34 -10.62
N GLY A 155 -4.65 -2.63 -10.44
CA GLY A 155 -4.45 -3.65 -11.46
C GLY A 155 -5.22 -3.37 -12.74
N GLU A 156 -6.42 -2.80 -12.66
CA GLU A 156 -7.18 -2.33 -13.82
C GLU A 156 -6.44 -1.19 -14.54
N ALA A 157 -5.98 -0.16 -13.81
CA ALA A 157 -5.23 0.94 -14.39
C ALA A 157 -3.94 0.43 -15.08
N PHE A 158 -3.22 -0.49 -14.45
CA PHE A 158 -2.06 -1.16 -15.02
C PHE A 158 -2.40 -1.94 -16.29
N THR A 159 -3.54 -2.67 -16.27
CA THR A 159 -4.03 -3.44 -17.43
C THR A 159 -4.36 -2.54 -18.62
N ARG A 160 -4.93 -1.36 -18.38
CA ARG A 160 -5.23 -0.37 -19.44
C ARG A 160 -3.95 0.10 -20.14
N ILE A 161 -2.88 0.32 -19.38
CA ILE A 161 -1.56 0.68 -19.95
C ILE A 161 -1.01 -0.50 -20.76
N ALA A 162 -1.08 -1.72 -20.23
CA ALA A 162 -0.66 -2.95 -20.93
C ALA A 162 -1.40 -3.14 -22.26
N HIS A 163 -2.71 -2.92 -22.26
CA HIS A 163 -3.53 -2.95 -23.47
C HIS A 163 -3.04 -1.93 -24.50
N GLY A 164 -2.70 -0.70 -24.06
CA GLY A 164 -2.13 0.34 -24.94
C GLY A 164 -0.78 -0.03 -25.55
N PHE A 165 0.01 -0.88 -24.87
CA PHE A 165 1.25 -1.47 -25.42
C PHE A 165 0.99 -2.61 -26.41
N GLY A 166 -0.26 -3.04 -26.61
CA GLY A 166 -0.62 -4.16 -27.49
C GLY A 166 -0.20 -5.53 -26.91
N MET A 167 -0.18 -5.66 -25.60
CA MET A 167 0.14 -6.93 -24.92
C MET A 167 -1.08 -7.87 -24.86
N ARG A 168 -0.85 -9.16 -24.77
CA ARG A 168 -1.86 -10.13 -24.38
C ARG A 168 -2.03 -10.10 -22.87
N LEU A 169 -3.29 -10.04 -22.40
CA LEU A 169 -3.63 -9.78 -21.00
C LEU A 169 -4.08 -11.08 -20.33
N LEU A 170 -3.33 -11.54 -19.32
CA LEU A 170 -3.73 -12.60 -18.41
C LEU A 170 -3.98 -11.99 -17.02
N GLY A 171 -5.06 -12.42 -16.37
CA GLY A 171 -5.43 -11.97 -15.04
C GLY A 171 -5.64 -13.10 -14.06
N TRP A 172 -5.31 -12.87 -12.81
CA TRP A 172 -5.66 -13.72 -11.68
C TRP A 172 -6.18 -12.87 -10.52
N ASP A 173 -7.37 -13.16 -10.05
CA ASP A 173 -8.00 -12.51 -8.91
C ASP A 173 -9.11 -13.42 -8.35
N VAL A 174 -9.54 -13.18 -7.11
CA VAL A 174 -10.71 -13.84 -6.51
C VAL A 174 -12.03 -13.36 -7.13
N VAL A 175 -12.05 -12.12 -7.67
CA VAL A 175 -13.18 -11.53 -8.38
C VAL A 175 -12.70 -11.04 -9.75
N ARG A 176 -13.36 -11.49 -10.82
CA ARG A 176 -13.08 -11.03 -12.17
C ARG A 176 -13.59 -9.59 -12.35
N ASN A 177 -12.71 -8.69 -12.75
CA ASN A 177 -13.07 -7.30 -13.01
C ASN A 177 -13.67 -7.16 -14.41
N PRO A 178 -14.94 -6.69 -14.54
CA PRO A 178 -15.59 -6.52 -15.85
C PRO A 178 -14.82 -5.59 -16.78
N ALA A 179 -14.24 -4.49 -16.27
CA ALA A 179 -13.47 -3.57 -17.08
C ALA A 179 -12.19 -4.20 -17.66
N CYS A 180 -11.58 -5.15 -16.96
CA CYS A 180 -10.45 -5.91 -17.49
C CYS A 180 -10.90 -6.92 -18.55
N LEU A 181 -12.08 -7.53 -18.41
CA LEU A 181 -12.66 -8.41 -19.43
C LEU A 181 -12.96 -7.63 -20.73
N GLU A 182 -13.50 -6.42 -20.63
CA GLU A 182 -13.75 -5.54 -21.79
C GLU A 182 -12.47 -5.17 -22.55
N LEU A 183 -11.33 -5.13 -21.85
CA LEU A 183 -10.01 -4.93 -22.46
C LEU A 183 -9.45 -6.21 -23.12
N GLY A 184 -10.19 -7.33 -23.07
CA GLY A 184 -9.77 -8.61 -23.64
C GLY A 184 -8.89 -9.46 -22.72
N MET A 185 -8.90 -9.19 -21.40
CA MET A 185 -8.17 -10.01 -20.41
C MET A 185 -8.79 -11.41 -20.30
N THR A 186 -7.92 -12.42 -20.30
CA THR A 186 -8.29 -13.81 -19.99
C THR A 186 -7.89 -14.12 -18.56
N TYR A 187 -8.87 -14.52 -17.73
CA TYR A 187 -8.58 -14.97 -16.35
C TYR A 187 -8.21 -16.45 -16.39
N VAL A 188 -7.07 -16.75 -15.80
CA VAL A 188 -6.47 -18.10 -15.72
C VAL A 188 -6.06 -18.42 -14.29
N ASP A 189 -5.68 -19.69 -14.05
CA ASP A 189 -5.08 -20.08 -12.77
C ASP A 189 -3.72 -19.40 -12.57
N LYS A 190 -3.34 -19.20 -11.29
CA LYS A 190 -2.06 -18.56 -10.94
C LYS A 190 -0.88 -19.23 -11.65
N ASP A 191 -0.85 -20.54 -11.63
CA ASP A 191 0.26 -21.32 -12.19
C ASP A 191 0.37 -21.16 -13.72
N GLU A 192 -0.75 -21.13 -14.42
CA GLU A 192 -0.80 -20.85 -15.86
C GLU A 192 -0.34 -19.42 -16.16
N LEU A 193 -0.80 -18.43 -15.36
CA LEU A 193 -0.36 -17.04 -15.49
C LEU A 193 1.16 -16.92 -15.35
N LEU A 194 1.73 -17.53 -14.30
CA LEU A 194 3.17 -17.48 -14.03
C LEU A 194 3.99 -18.10 -15.16
N ALA A 195 3.56 -19.27 -15.68
CA ALA A 195 4.28 -20.00 -16.74
C ALA A 195 4.17 -19.33 -18.12
N SER A 196 3.14 -18.53 -18.36
CA SER A 196 2.82 -17.98 -19.69
C SER A 196 3.18 -16.51 -19.87
N SER A 197 3.54 -15.80 -18.79
CA SER A 197 3.73 -14.35 -18.84
C SER A 197 5.19 -13.94 -19.05
N ASP A 198 5.41 -12.97 -19.94
CA ASP A 198 6.70 -12.29 -20.15
C ASP A 198 6.94 -11.19 -19.11
N LEU A 199 5.84 -10.57 -18.63
CA LEU A 199 5.84 -9.55 -17.58
C LEU A 199 4.78 -9.95 -16.54
N ILE A 200 5.14 -9.95 -15.26
CA ILE A 200 4.23 -10.23 -14.14
C ILE A 200 4.24 -9.04 -13.20
N SER A 201 3.05 -8.55 -12.83
CA SER A 201 2.89 -7.43 -11.90
C SER A 201 1.90 -7.76 -10.80
N LEU A 202 2.29 -7.44 -9.55
CA LEU A 202 1.53 -7.74 -8.34
C LEU A 202 0.73 -6.51 -7.89
N HIS A 203 -0.59 -6.69 -7.73
CA HIS A 203 -1.54 -5.66 -7.28
C HIS A 203 -2.55 -6.22 -6.26
N VAL A 204 -2.25 -7.36 -5.64
CA VAL A 204 -3.05 -7.95 -4.56
C VAL A 204 -2.67 -7.36 -3.20
N PRO A 205 -3.59 -7.29 -2.22
CA PRO A 205 -3.26 -6.92 -0.86
C PRO A 205 -2.45 -8.03 -0.17
N LEU A 206 -1.66 -7.66 0.85
CA LEU A 206 -1.01 -8.62 1.73
C LEU A 206 -2.02 -9.09 2.80
N LEU A 207 -2.42 -10.34 2.69
CA LEU A 207 -3.28 -11.07 3.63
C LEU A 207 -2.55 -12.36 4.03
N GLU A 208 -3.07 -13.10 5.00
CA GLU A 208 -2.53 -14.41 5.33
C GLU A 208 -2.54 -15.36 4.12
N SER A 209 -3.59 -15.30 3.32
CA SER A 209 -3.75 -16.11 2.11
C SER A 209 -2.88 -15.69 0.92
N THR A 210 -2.30 -14.48 0.95
CA THR A 210 -1.44 -13.95 -0.10
C THR A 210 0.00 -13.75 0.36
N ARG A 211 0.29 -13.99 1.64
CA ARG A 211 1.65 -13.97 2.16
C ARG A 211 2.50 -15.00 1.40
N ARG A 212 3.67 -14.53 0.89
CA ARG A 212 4.55 -15.33 0.04
C ARG A 212 3.80 -15.99 -1.13
N LEU A 213 2.85 -15.26 -1.74
CA LEU A 213 2.11 -15.71 -2.93
C LEU A 213 3.07 -16.19 -4.03
N LEU A 214 4.23 -15.53 -4.14
CA LEU A 214 5.38 -15.95 -4.93
C LEU A 214 6.45 -16.55 -4.00
N ASP A 215 6.22 -17.78 -3.59
CA ASP A 215 7.20 -18.63 -2.92
C ASP A 215 8.22 -19.23 -3.91
N ALA A 216 9.18 -20.02 -3.41
CA ALA A 216 10.19 -20.65 -4.24
C ALA A 216 9.60 -21.53 -5.38
N ALA A 217 8.47 -22.19 -5.16
CA ALA A 217 7.83 -23.01 -6.18
C ALA A 217 7.17 -22.16 -7.26
N ALA A 218 6.48 -21.09 -6.86
CA ALA A 218 5.87 -20.11 -7.76
C ALA A 218 6.92 -19.38 -8.61
N LEU A 219 8.02 -18.92 -7.98
CA LEU A 219 9.14 -18.28 -8.70
C LEU A 219 9.75 -19.20 -9.74
N ARG A 220 9.99 -20.48 -9.42
CA ARG A 220 10.49 -21.47 -10.39
C ARG A 220 9.53 -21.76 -11.53
N ARG A 221 8.22 -21.56 -11.33
CA ARG A 221 7.21 -21.74 -12.37
C ARG A 221 7.18 -20.61 -13.39
N MET A 222 7.69 -19.43 -13.01
CA MET A 222 7.82 -18.32 -13.94
C MET A 222 8.81 -18.66 -15.06
N ARG A 223 8.67 -18.00 -16.20
CA ARG A 223 9.64 -18.10 -17.29
C ARG A 223 11.02 -17.62 -16.84
N ASP A 224 12.07 -18.24 -17.34
CA ASP A 224 13.47 -17.84 -17.01
C ASP A 224 13.79 -16.41 -17.43
N ASP A 225 13.12 -15.93 -18.48
CA ASP A 225 13.32 -14.61 -19.05
C ASP A 225 12.20 -13.62 -18.66
N ALA A 226 11.34 -13.94 -17.69
CA ALA A 226 10.28 -13.07 -17.23
C ALA A 226 10.81 -11.77 -16.59
N ILE A 227 9.94 -10.77 -16.58
CA ILE A 227 10.10 -9.54 -15.76
C ILE A 227 9.10 -9.61 -14.63
N LEU A 228 9.55 -9.35 -13.39
CA LEU A 228 8.72 -9.33 -12.20
C LEU A 228 8.65 -7.91 -11.62
N ILE A 229 7.44 -7.42 -11.36
CA ILE A 229 7.21 -6.10 -10.75
C ILE A 229 6.35 -6.26 -9.49
N ASN A 230 6.81 -5.65 -8.41
CA ASN A 230 6.03 -5.54 -7.17
C ASN A 230 6.05 -4.11 -6.64
N SER A 231 4.92 -3.44 -6.77
CA SER A 231 4.61 -2.13 -6.17
C SER A 231 3.43 -2.21 -5.19
N SER A 232 3.16 -3.40 -4.66
CA SER A 232 2.06 -3.65 -3.73
C SER A 232 2.55 -3.81 -2.30
N ARG A 233 3.02 -5.00 -1.92
CA ARG A 233 3.58 -5.28 -0.58
C ARG A 233 4.75 -6.26 -0.70
N GLY A 234 5.82 -6.01 0.07
CA GLY A 234 7.02 -6.85 0.05
C GLY A 234 6.76 -8.30 0.43
N GLY A 235 5.97 -8.54 1.46
CA GLY A 235 5.63 -9.88 1.94
C GLY A 235 4.81 -10.77 0.99
N LEU A 236 4.49 -10.30 -0.22
CA LEU A 236 3.92 -11.12 -1.29
C LEU A 236 4.95 -12.03 -1.95
N ILE A 237 6.23 -11.71 -1.84
CA ILE A 237 7.35 -12.47 -2.41
C ILE A 237 8.19 -13.03 -1.26
N ASP A 238 8.59 -14.29 -1.37
CA ASP A 238 9.67 -14.86 -0.58
C ASP A 238 10.99 -14.29 -1.11
N THR A 239 11.53 -13.31 -0.41
CA THR A 239 12.69 -12.54 -0.90
C THR A 239 13.95 -13.38 -0.95
N GLU A 240 14.16 -14.32 -0.01
CA GLU A 240 15.31 -15.23 -0.04
C GLU A 240 15.25 -16.13 -1.27
N ALA A 241 14.08 -16.71 -1.54
CA ALA A 241 13.87 -17.52 -2.74
C ALA A 241 14.08 -16.71 -4.02
N LEU A 242 13.66 -15.44 -4.06
CA LEU A 242 13.91 -14.56 -5.21
C LEU A 242 15.41 -14.32 -5.42
N VAL A 243 16.17 -14.11 -4.35
CA VAL A 243 17.63 -13.94 -4.41
C VAL A 243 18.30 -15.21 -4.97
N ASP A 244 17.83 -16.39 -4.59
CA ASP A 244 18.38 -17.66 -5.11
C ASP A 244 18.10 -17.83 -6.60
N GLU A 245 16.89 -17.49 -7.08
CA GLU A 245 16.57 -17.51 -8.50
C GLU A 245 17.37 -16.47 -9.31
N LEU A 246 17.64 -15.28 -8.74
CA LEU A 246 18.51 -14.27 -9.34
C LEU A 246 19.99 -14.74 -9.42
N ARG A 247 20.47 -15.43 -8.38
CA ARG A 247 21.82 -16.07 -8.40
C ARG A 247 21.94 -17.14 -9.48
N ALA A 248 20.87 -17.86 -9.75
CA ALA A 248 20.78 -18.84 -10.83
C ALA A 248 20.74 -18.19 -12.23
N GLY A 249 20.73 -16.85 -12.30
CA GLY A 249 20.74 -16.11 -13.57
C GLY A 249 19.37 -16.01 -14.23
N ARG A 250 18.30 -16.28 -13.49
CA ARG A 250 16.93 -16.16 -13.99
C ARG A 250 16.46 -14.70 -13.97
N PHE A 251 15.42 -14.45 -14.70
CA PHE A 251 14.71 -13.19 -14.90
C PHE A 251 15.48 -12.14 -15.71
N THR A 252 14.80 -11.61 -16.70
CA THR A 252 15.29 -10.46 -17.48
C THR A 252 15.42 -9.24 -16.57
N GLY A 253 14.48 -9.03 -15.66
CA GLY A 253 14.52 -7.91 -14.73
C GLY A 253 13.55 -8.09 -13.57
N VAL A 254 13.86 -7.48 -12.44
CA VAL A 254 13.01 -7.41 -11.27
C VAL A 254 12.92 -5.96 -10.81
N GLY A 255 11.70 -5.42 -10.70
CA GLY A 255 11.44 -4.08 -10.17
C GLY A 255 10.63 -4.17 -8.88
N LEU A 256 11.18 -3.68 -7.80
CA LEU A 256 10.57 -3.72 -6.47
C LEU A 256 10.47 -2.31 -5.91
N ASP A 257 9.26 -1.84 -5.66
CA ASP A 257 9.04 -0.60 -4.91
C ASP A 257 8.86 -0.89 -3.41
N VAL A 258 8.65 -2.14 -3.06
CA VAL A 258 8.38 -2.63 -1.70
C VAL A 258 9.29 -3.79 -1.37
N TYR A 259 9.58 -3.96 -0.06
CA TYR A 259 10.45 -5.00 0.44
C TYR A 259 9.84 -5.67 1.68
N GLU A 260 10.11 -6.98 1.91
CA GLU A 260 9.51 -7.74 3.01
C GLU A 260 9.86 -7.17 4.39
N ALA A 261 11.11 -6.70 4.57
CA ALA A 261 11.63 -6.12 5.80
C ALA A 261 11.96 -4.62 5.65
N GLU A 262 11.09 -3.84 4.99
CA GLU A 262 11.32 -2.42 4.72
C GLU A 262 11.28 -1.54 5.99
N ALA A 263 10.67 -2.02 7.07
CA ALA A 263 10.58 -1.28 8.33
C ALA A 263 11.97 -0.97 8.91
N GLY A 264 12.20 0.29 9.31
CA GLY A 264 13.48 0.75 9.84
C GLY A 264 14.59 0.96 8.81
N VAL A 265 14.29 0.75 7.51
CA VAL A 265 15.23 0.96 6.41
C VAL A 265 14.68 1.97 5.40
N PHE A 266 13.50 1.71 4.84
CA PHE A 266 12.91 2.61 3.85
C PHE A 266 12.52 3.95 4.49
N PHE A 267 12.55 5.01 3.70
CA PHE A 267 12.29 6.40 4.10
C PHE A 267 13.32 7.01 5.08
N LEU A 268 14.41 6.32 5.37
CA LEU A 268 15.50 6.82 6.19
C LEU A 268 16.76 7.01 5.33
N ASP A 269 17.58 8.01 5.69
CA ASP A 269 18.91 8.14 5.10
C ASP A 269 19.89 7.20 5.82
N LYS A 270 20.20 6.09 5.16
CA LYS A 270 21.17 5.09 5.62
C LYS A 270 22.48 5.15 4.83
N SER A 271 22.72 6.23 4.06
CA SER A 271 23.87 6.33 3.15
C SER A 271 25.24 6.33 3.87
N LEU A 272 25.27 6.69 5.14
CA LEU A 272 26.48 6.71 5.97
C LEU A 272 26.55 5.56 6.99
N GLU A 273 25.58 4.64 6.94
CA GLU A 273 25.51 3.50 7.86
C GLU A 273 25.72 2.19 7.10
N ALA A 274 26.16 1.15 7.81
CA ALA A 274 26.13 -0.20 7.25
C ALA A 274 24.69 -0.69 7.17
N VAL A 275 24.29 -1.20 6.01
CA VAL A 275 22.99 -1.88 5.86
C VAL A 275 23.14 -3.28 6.50
N GLU A 276 22.43 -3.48 7.61
CA GLU A 276 22.46 -4.75 8.37
C GLU A 276 21.68 -5.88 7.67
N ASP A 277 20.77 -5.53 6.76
CA ASP A 277 19.98 -6.50 6.00
C ASP A 277 20.78 -7.02 4.80
N ASP A 278 21.41 -8.18 4.96
CA ASP A 278 22.22 -8.85 3.92
C ASP A 278 21.40 -9.18 2.68
N THR A 279 20.09 -9.46 2.83
CA THR A 279 19.22 -9.82 1.71
C THR A 279 18.93 -8.58 0.85
N LEU A 280 18.60 -7.44 1.47
CA LEU A 280 18.43 -6.18 0.77
C LEU A 280 19.75 -5.72 0.14
N ALA A 281 20.84 -5.73 0.90
CA ALA A 281 22.16 -5.38 0.40
C ALA A 281 22.54 -6.22 -0.83
N ARG A 282 22.18 -7.51 -0.82
CA ARG A 282 22.38 -8.39 -1.96
C ARG A 282 21.48 -8.04 -3.13
N LEU A 283 20.18 -7.80 -2.89
CA LEU A 283 19.20 -7.48 -3.93
C LEU A 283 19.63 -6.27 -4.77
N VAL A 284 20.05 -5.18 -4.12
CA VAL A 284 20.43 -3.93 -4.81
C VAL A 284 21.70 -4.07 -5.64
N THR A 285 22.49 -5.15 -5.45
CA THR A 285 23.72 -5.40 -6.24
C THR A 285 23.47 -6.13 -7.56
N PHE A 286 22.30 -6.76 -7.76
CA PHE A 286 22.01 -7.44 -9.02
C PHE A 286 21.82 -6.44 -10.17
N PRO A 287 22.50 -6.62 -11.31
CA PRO A 287 22.46 -5.64 -12.41
C PRO A 287 21.12 -5.58 -13.16
N ASN A 288 20.24 -6.54 -12.90
CA ASN A 288 18.89 -6.66 -13.46
C ASN A 288 17.79 -6.39 -12.42
N VAL A 289 18.14 -5.87 -11.24
CA VAL A 289 17.20 -5.50 -10.19
C VAL A 289 17.17 -3.98 -10.04
N VAL A 290 15.98 -3.41 -9.87
CA VAL A 290 15.76 -2.03 -9.48
C VAL A 290 14.89 -2.04 -8.24
N VAL A 291 15.40 -1.49 -7.15
CA VAL A 291 14.66 -1.29 -5.89
C VAL A 291 14.43 0.20 -5.71
N THR A 292 13.23 0.57 -5.33
CA THR A 292 12.85 1.91 -4.93
C THR A 292 12.20 1.87 -3.54
N SER A 293 12.11 3.00 -2.86
CA SER A 293 11.79 3.06 -1.43
C SER A 293 10.31 3.34 -1.17
N HIS A 294 9.41 2.47 -1.67
CA HIS A 294 7.97 2.51 -1.46
C HIS A 294 7.35 3.86 -1.88
N GLN A 295 7.74 4.34 -3.05
CA GLN A 295 7.39 5.68 -3.56
C GLN A 295 6.36 5.66 -4.70
N ALA A 296 5.82 4.49 -5.07
CA ALA A 296 4.90 4.38 -6.21
C ALA A 296 3.65 5.27 -6.10
N TYR A 297 3.25 5.62 -4.89
CA TYR A 297 2.13 6.55 -4.66
C TYR A 297 2.53 8.03 -4.76
N TYR A 298 3.82 8.37 -4.67
CA TYR A 298 4.30 9.71 -4.39
C TYR A 298 4.24 10.62 -5.62
N THR A 299 3.03 11.09 -5.91
CA THR A 299 2.72 12.08 -6.95
C THR A 299 1.90 13.22 -6.34
N THR A 300 1.92 14.39 -6.96
CA THR A 300 1.14 15.55 -6.53
C THR A 300 -0.36 15.23 -6.44
N ASP A 301 -0.87 14.43 -7.39
CA ASP A 301 -2.28 14.03 -7.43
C ASP A 301 -2.64 13.09 -6.29
N ALA A 302 -1.83 12.05 -6.04
CA ALA A 302 -2.09 11.10 -4.95
C ALA A 302 -1.92 11.76 -3.58
N VAL A 303 -0.86 12.52 -3.37
CA VAL A 303 -0.62 13.26 -2.12
C VAL A 303 -1.75 14.25 -1.86
N GLY A 304 -2.19 14.99 -2.87
CA GLY A 304 -3.34 15.90 -2.76
C GLY A 304 -4.63 15.18 -2.34
N GLN A 305 -4.92 14.00 -2.93
CA GLN A 305 -6.09 13.20 -2.56
C GLN A 305 -5.97 12.61 -1.14
N ILE A 306 -4.78 12.16 -0.74
CA ILE A 306 -4.50 11.67 0.63
C ILE A 306 -4.78 12.79 1.64
N ILE A 307 -4.26 13.98 1.39
CA ILE A 307 -4.44 15.14 2.27
C ILE A 307 -5.90 15.54 2.35
N ALA A 308 -6.60 15.67 1.21
CA ALA A 308 -8.03 16.03 1.17
C ALA A 308 -8.88 15.01 1.95
N THR A 309 -8.60 13.71 1.80
CA THR A 309 -9.27 12.65 2.56
C THR A 309 -8.96 12.74 4.05
N THR A 310 -7.73 13.08 4.43
CA THR A 310 -7.33 13.25 5.84
C THR A 310 -8.09 14.41 6.48
N VAL A 311 -8.22 15.54 5.77
CA VAL A 311 -9.04 16.70 6.24
C VAL A 311 -10.49 16.27 6.43
N ALA A 312 -11.07 15.54 5.46
CA ALA A 312 -12.45 15.03 5.56
C ALA A 312 -12.62 14.06 6.75
N ASN A 313 -11.65 13.16 6.99
CA ASN A 313 -11.66 12.24 8.12
C ASN A 313 -11.67 12.98 9.48
N VAL A 314 -10.87 14.05 9.60
CA VAL A 314 -10.86 14.91 10.78
C VAL A 314 -12.22 15.59 10.98
N ALA A 315 -12.80 16.16 9.92
CA ALA A 315 -14.12 16.80 9.97
C ALA A 315 -15.24 15.81 10.32
N ASP A 316 -15.18 14.58 9.81
CA ASP A 316 -16.13 13.52 10.13
C ASP A 316 -16.04 13.11 11.60
N HIS A 317 -14.82 12.94 12.13
CA HIS A 317 -14.62 12.62 13.55
C HIS A 317 -15.19 13.71 14.47
N LEU A 318 -14.88 14.98 14.20
CA LEU A 318 -15.35 16.12 14.99
C LEU A 318 -16.88 16.26 14.94
N ALA A 319 -17.51 15.82 13.86
CA ALA A 319 -18.96 15.80 13.72
C ALA A 319 -19.61 14.51 14.24
N GLY A 320 -18.83 13.57 14.82
CA GLY A 320 -19.33 12.27 15.29
C GLY A 320 -19.82 11.36 14.16
N ARG A 321 -19.39 11.59 12.92
CA ARG A 321 -19.79 10.79 11.75
C ARG A 321 -18.84 9.64 11.50
N ARG A 322 -19.38 8.57 10.92
CA ARG A 322 -18.59 7.46 10.35
C ARG A 322 -18.58 7.59 8.83
N SER A 323 -17.45 7.27 8.24
CA SER A 323 -17.27 7.17 6.79
C SER A 323 -16.70 5.79 6.41
N GLU A 324 -16.58 5.51 5.13
CA GLU A 324 -15.88 4.32 4.61
C GLU A 324 -14.40 4.26 5.01
N ASN A 325 -13.83 5.40 5.42
CA ASN A 325 -12.46 5.53 5.88
C ASN A 325 -12.28 5.13 7.35
N THR A 326 -13.36 4.96 8.11
CA THR A 326 -13.32 4.67 9.56
C THR A 326 -13.06 3.19 9.80
N LEU A 327 -11.90 2.83 10.33
CA LEU A 327 -11.55 1.46 10.71
C LEU A 327 -12.03 1.11 12.12
N VAL A 328 -11.86 2.04 13.06
CA VAL A 328 -12.36 1.97 14.42
C VAL A 328 -13.22 3.20 14.66
N PRO A 329 -14.53 3.05 14.90
CA PRO A 329 -15.44 4.18 15.11
C PRO A 329 -15.24 4.80 16.48
N PRO A 330 -15.67 6.06 16.69
CA PRO A 330 -15.74 6.67 18.00
C PRO A 330 -16.65 5.84 18.93
N GLU A 331 -16.28 5.78 20.22
CA GLU A 331 -17.13 5.17 21.22
C GLU A 331 -18.49 5.89 21.24
N GLN A 332 -19.58 5.15 21.05
CA GLN A 332 -20.91 5.75 21.13
C GLN A 332 -21.14 6.17 22.58
N ALA A 333 -21.44 7.45 22.81
CA ALA A 333 -21.94 7.88 24.10
C ALA A 333 -23.10 6.98 24.48
N PRO A 334 -23.17 6.47 25.76
CA PRO A 334 -24.24 5.58 26.20
C PRO A 334 -25.58 6.24 25.86
N GLY A 335 -26.26 5.72 24.87
CA GLY A 335 -27.53 6.22 24.41
C GLY A 335 -28.52 6.16 25.56
N THR A 336 -29.23 7.26 25.80
CA THR A 336 -30.46 7.27 26.58
C THR A 336 -31.44 6.33 25.86
N GLY A 337 -31.34 5.05 26.15
CA GLY A 337 -32.17 4.00 25.59
C GLY A 337 -33.61 4.15 26.12
N SER A 338 -34.46 4.77 25.34
CA SER A 338 -35.90 4.52 25.43
C SER A 338 -36.16 3.17 24.74
N SER A 339 -36.26 2.13 25.56
CA SER A 339 -36.78 0.85 25.09
C SER A 339 -38.23 1.04 24.60
N PRO A 340 -38.57 0.68 23.36
CA PRO A 340 -39.95 0.52 22.99
C PRO A 340 -40.50 -0.72 23.70
N GLY A 341 -41.40 -0.50 24.66
CA GLY A 341 -42.12 -1.56 25.35
C GLY A 341 -42.79 -2.50 24.35
N LEU A 342 -42.37 -3.74 24.37
CA LEU A 342 -43.05 -4.87 23.72
C LEU A 342 -44.44 -5.01 24.38
N ARG A 343 -45.48 -4.49 23.74
CA ARG A 343 -46.85 -4.85 24.07
C ARG A 343 -47.13 -6.23 23.49
N HIS A 344 -47.26 -7.23 24.38
CA HIS A 344 -47.82 -8.53 24.01
C HIS A 344 -49.30 -8.33 23.55
N PRO A 345 -49.68 -8.92 22.42
CA PRO A 345 -51.09 -9.02 22.08
C PRO A 345 -51.78 -10.03 22.97
N ALA A 346 -52.85 -9.61 23.57
CA ALA A 346 -53.75 -10.45 24.39
C ALA A 346 -54.36 -11.58 23.54
N THR A 347 -54.32 -12.78 24.06
CA THR A 347 -55.00 -13.97 23.53
C THR A 347 -56.53 -13.82 23.68
N PRO A 348 -57.31 -14.08 22.62
CA PRO A 348 -58.75 -14.18 22.80
C PRO A 348 -59.14 -15.56 23.33
N THR A 349 -59.79 -15.57 24.49
CA THR A 349 -60.46 -16.73 25.05
C THR A 349 -61.70 -17.01 24.20
N GLY A 350 -61.71 -18.12 23.46
CA GLY A 350 -62.90 -18.68 22.82
C GLY A 350 -63.70 -19.47 23.83
N ARG A 351 -64.97 -19.10 24.08
CA ARG A 351 -66.02 -19.98 24.51
C ARG A 351 -66.76 -20.47 23.29
N GLY A 352 -66.95 -21.63 23.13
CA GLY A 352 -67.73 -22.77 23.26
C GLY A 352 -69.16 -22.64 22.83
N GLY A 353 -69.69 -23.66 22.23
CA GLY A 353 -71.13 -23.87 22.18
C GLY A 353 -71.65 -24.51 20.85
N ALA A 354 -72.10 -25.75 21.02
CA ALA A 354 -72.98 -26.58 20.21
C ALA A 354 -72.38 -27.25 18.99
#